data_bd7bf320d459019a5eabec8a4e6e8c1b
#
_entry.id   bd7bf320d459019a5eabec8a4e6e8c1b
#
_cell.length_a   1.000
_cell.length_b   1.000
_cell.length_c   1.000
_cell.angle_alpha   90.00
_cell.angle_beta   90.00
_cell.angle_gamma   90.00
#
_symmetry.space_group_name_H-M   'P 1'
#
loop_
_entity.id
_entity.type
_entity.pdbx_description
1 polymer ?
#
loop_
_entity_poly.entity_id
_entity_poly.type
_entity_poly.pdbx_seq_one_letter_code
_entity_poly.pdbx_strand_id
1 'polypeptide(L)'
;LRHLGIAAETAPPAPGQSRPSAPTSAVCFHVPSDYELTVEGRKIVGSAQMRTRGVVLQHGSFLLSTDPGKLFWLLKLPPEQTREALIESFRQRVTSAQEVLGRPVSFAEAAKAMTEGFAAALRVELAEGALTSEEISQAERLQAEKYGSPNWNYRR
;
A
#
# COMPACT_ATOMS: atom_id res chain seq x y z
N LEU A 1 9.35 9.91 1.63
CA LEU A 1 10.42 8.91 1.45
C LEU A 1 11.80 9.54 1.46
N ARG A 2 11.96 10.78 0.96
CA ARG A 2 13.25 11.50 0.97
C ARG A 2 13.87 11.63 2.36
N HIS A 3 13.05 11.80 3.41
CA HIS A 3 13.52 11.84 4.81
C HIS A 3 14.11 10.49 5.29
N LEU A 4 13.85 9.39 4.58
CA LEU A 4 14.50 8.09 4.79
C LEU A 4 15.76 7.89 3.91
N GLY A 5 16.08 8.85 3.04
CA GLY A 5 17.13 8.69 2.03
C GLY A 5 16.69 7.91 0.78
N ILE A 6 15.38 7.72 0.59
CA ILE A 6 14.83 7.00 -0.58
C ILE A 6 14.43 8.01 -1.65
N ALA A 7 15.10 7.96 -2.80
CA ALA A 7 14.79 8.74 -3.99
C ALA A 7 13.68 8.08 -4.80
N ALA A 8 12.43 8.24 -4.32
CA ALA A 8 11.26 7.73 -5.03
C ALA A 8 10.71 8.75 -6.02
N GLU A 9 10.20 8.24 -7.13
CA GLU A 9 9.57 8.99 -8.21
C GLU A 9 8.10 8.59 -8.35
N THR A 10 7.28 9.50 -8.88
CA THR A 10 5.90 9.16 -9.24
C THR A 10 5.92 8.51 -10.61
N ALA A 11 5.41 7.28 -10.72
CA ALA A 11 5.27 6.62 -12.00
C ALA A 11 4.34 7.42 -12.92
N PRO A 12 4.74 7.70 -14.17
CA PRO A 12 3.86 8.36 -15.12
C PRO A 12 2.64 7.46 -15.44
N PRO A 13 1.50 8.05 -15.82
CA PRO A 13 0.37 7.28 -16.27
C PRO A 13 0.77 6.43 -17.49
N ALA A 14 0.37 5.17 -17.50
CA ALA A 14 0.67 4.26 -18.60
C ALA A 14 -0.08 4.73 -19.86
N PRO A 15 0.62 5.06 -20.96
CA PRO A 15 -0.03 5.53 -22.17
C PRO A 15 -0.97 4.45 -22.73
N GLY A 16 -2.25 4.77 -22.89
CA GLY A 16 -3.21 3.94 -23.62
C GLY A 16 -3.77 2.70 -22.89
N GLN A 17 -3.45 2.50 -21.63
CA GLN A 17 -4.09 1.45 -20.83
C GLN A 17 -5.35 1.99 -20.14
N SER A 18 -6.50 1.63 -20.70
CA SER A 18 -7.74 1.66 -19.91
C SER A 18 -7.56 0.79 -18.67
N ARG A 19 -7.97 1.28 -17.50
CA ARG A 19 -7.96 0.52 -16.24
C ARG A 19 -8.48 -0.89 -16.50
N PRO A 20 -7.74 -1.95 -16.12
CA PRO A 20 -8.28 -3.30 -16.22
C PRO A 20 -9.61 -3.34 -15.47
N SER A 21 -10.64 -3.84 -16.11
CA SER A 21 -11.99 -3.95 -15.53
C SER A 21 -12.08 -4.97 -14.38
N ALA A 22 -11.03 -5.76 -14.19
CA ALA A 22 -10.89 -6.70 -13.07
C ALA A 22 -9.41 -6.80 -12.64
N PRO A 23 -9.14 -7.12 -11.37
CA PRO A 23 -7.77 -7.36 -10.91
C PRO A 23 -7.21 -8.60 -11.62
N THR A 24 -6.19 -8.41 -12.43
CA THR A 24 -5.51 -9.48 -13.18
C THR A 24 -4.56 -10.31 -12.31
N SER A 25 -4.40 -9.95 -11.04
CA SER A 25 -3.54 -10.64 -10.08
C SER A 25 -4.15 -10.60 -8.68
N ALA A 26 -4.03 -11.69 -7.92
CA ALA A 26 -4.39 -11.76 -6.51
C ALA A 26 -3.45 -10.91 -5.61
N VAL A 27 -2.33 -10.42 -6.17
CA VAL A 27 -1.35 -9.58 -5.46
C VAL A 27 -1.54 -8.13 -5.88
N CYS A 28 -2.10 -7.31 -5.00
CA CYS A 28 -2.38 -5.89 -5.25
C CYS A 28 -1.16 -5.06 -5.67
N PHE A 29 0.05 -5.44 -5.24
CA PHE A 29 1.29 -4.77 -5.62
C PHE A 29 1.83 -5.19 -6.99
N HIS A 30 1.36 -6.29 -7.55
CA HIS A 30 1.85 -6.82 -8.82
C HIS A 30 1.29 -6.09 -10.05
N VAL A 31 0.19 -5.38 -9.88
CA VAL A 31 -0.45 -4.61 -10.97
C VAL A 31 -0.04 -3.15 -10.84
N PRO A 32 0.64 -2.57 -11.84
CA PRO A 32 0.92 -1.13 -11.85
C PRO A 32 -0.38 -0.33 -11.89
N SER A 33 -0.46 0.72 -11.10
CA SER A 33 -1.50 1.74 -11.25
C SER A 33 -0.85 3.11 -11.44
N ASP A 34 -1.61 4.04 -12.02
CA ASP A 34 -1.13 5.39 -12.28
C ASP A 34 -0.73 6.10 -10.98
N TYR A 35 0.32 6.92 -11.02
CA TYR A 35 0.79 7.75 -9.91
C TYR A 35 1.30 7.00 -8.68
N GLU A 36 1.75 5.76 -8.82
CA GLU A 36 2.40 5.03 -7.75
C GLU A 36 3.83 5.55 -7.51
N LEU A 37 4.31 5.36 -6.28
CA LEU A 37 5.70 5.69 -5.98
C LEU A 37 6.60 4.50 -6.31
N THR A 38 7.62 4.78 -7.11
CA THR A 38 8.59 3.79 -7.59
C THR A 38 10.02 4.22 -7.25
N VAL A 39 10.91 3.24 -7.16
CA VAL A 39 12.36 3.42 -7.12
C VAL A 39 12.93 2.54 -8.22
N GLU A 40 13.66 3.15 -9.15
CA GLU A 40 14.21 2.47 -10.34
C GLU A 40 13.13 1.67 -11.10
N GLY A 41 11.94 2.25 -11.25
CA GLY A 41 10.80 1.63 -11.92
C GLY A 41 10.08 0.54 -11.12
N ARG A 42 10.53 0.20 -9.92
CA ARG A 42 9.91 -0.80 -9.04
C ARG A 42 9.05 -0.12 -7.97
N LYS A 43 7.82 -0.59 -7.83
CA LYS A 43 6.84 -0.06 -6.89
C LYS A 43 7.29 -0.26 -5.44
N ILE A 44 7.30 0.81 -4.66
CA ILE A 44 7.62 0.79 -3.23
C ILE A 44 6.43 1.19 -2.35
N VAL A 45 5.51 2.01 -2.89
CA VAL A 45 4.26 2.41 -2.21
C VAL A 45 3.09 2.16 -3.14
N GLY A 46 2.10 1.44 -2.64
CA GLY A 46 0.78 1.36 -3.26
C GLY A 46 -0.20 2.26 -2.53
N SER A 47 -0.99 3.04 -3.24
CA SER A 47 -1.96 3.95 -2.63
C SER A 47 -3.32 3.92 -3.32
N ALA A 48 -4.35 4.26 -2.57
CA ALA A 48 -5.70 4.43 -3.07
C ALA A 48 -6.33 5.67 -2.48
N GLN A 49 -7.18 6.32 -3.26
CA GLN A 49 -7.87 7.52 -2.84
C GLN A 49 -9.37 7.37 -3.09
N MET A 50 -10.15 7.76 -2.10
CA MET A 50 -11.60 7.91 -2.23
C MET A 50 -12.00 9.34 -1.89
N ARG A 51 -12.88 9.90 -2.72
CA ARG A 51 -13.47 11.23 -2.50
C ARG A 51 -14.97 11.10 -2.38
N THR A 52 -15.52 11.54 -1.27
CA THR A 52 -16.96 11.52 -1.02
C THR A 52 -17.36 12.66 -0.11
N ARG A 53 -18.50 13.29 -0.39
CA ARG A 53 -19.09 14.35 0.43
C ARG A 53 -18.11 15.47 0.84
N GLY A 54 -17.20 15.87 -0.07
CA GLY A 54 -16.20 16.90 0.21
C GLY A 54 -15.00 16.42 1.05
N VAL A 55 -14.94 15.14 1.42
CA VAL A 55 -13.84 14.54 2.17
C VAL A 55 -12.96 13.70 1.23
N VAL A 56 -11.66 13.77 1.44
CA VAL A 56 -10.67 12.93 0.76
C VAL A 56 -10.09 11.94 1.77
N LEU A 57 -10.23 10.64 1.49
CA LEU A 57 -9.52 9.59 2.18
C LEU A 57 -8.37 9.10 1.29
N GLN A 58 -7.15 9.34 1.71
CA GLN A 58 -5.94 8.79 1.10
C GLN A 58 -5.35 7.76 2.03
N HIS A 59 -5.16 6.54 1.57
CA HIS A 59 -4.47 5.49 2.32
C HIS A 59 -3.57 4.68 1.41
N GLY A 60 -2.65 3.92 2.00
CA GLY A 60 -1.74 3.11 1.22
C GLY A 60 -0.87 2.22 2.10
N SER A 61 0.02 1.49 1.43
CA SER A 61 1.01 0.63 2.07
C SER A 61 2.40 1.00 1.56
N PHE A 62 3.29 1.32 2.49
CA PHE A 62 4.71 1.48 2.24
C PHE A 62 5.43 0.19 2.64
N LEU A 63 6.12 -0.44 1.71
CA LEU A 63 6.79 -1.71 1.94
C LEU A 63 8.12 -1.50 2.67
N LEU A 64 8.17 -1.87 3.95
CA LEU A 64 9.41 -1.83 4.73
C LEU A 64 10.34 -2.98 4.36
N SER A 65 9.79 -4.17 4.19
CA SER A 65 10.47 -5.37 3.69
C SER A 65 9.51 -6.23 2.89
N THR A 66 10.02 -7.16 2.08
CA THR A 66 9.20 -8.11 1.32
C THR A 66 9.78 -9.52 1.44
N ASP A 67 8.88 -10.50 1.51
CA ASP A 67 9.20 -11.93 1.37
C ASP A 67 8.27 -12.51 0.30
N PRO A 68 8.67 -12.44 -0.98
CA PRO A 68 7.85 -12.98 -2.05
C PRO A 68 7.71 -14.50 -1.99
N GLY A 69 8.66 -15.22 -1.43
CA GLY A 69 8.56 -16.66 -1.22
C GLY A 69 7.37 -17.01 -0.32
N LYS A 70 7.31 -16.38 0.85
CA LYS A 70 6.20 -16.55 1.79
C LYS A 70 4.87 -16.06 1.20
N LEU A 71 4.86 -14.92 0.50
CA LEU A 71 3.66 -14.36 -0.13
C LEU A 71 3.04 -15.35 -1.10
N PHE A 72 3.80 -15.84 -2.07
CA PHE A 72 3.27 -16.76 -3.09
C PHE A 72 3.05 -18.18 -2.58
N TRP A 73 3.64 -18.55 -1.45
CA TRP A 73 3.32 -19.81 -0.79
C TRP A 73 1.91 -19.80 -0.20
N LEU A 74 1.43 -18.65 0.28
CA LEU A 74 0.10 -18.49 0.89
C LEU A 74 -1.04 -18.35 -0.14
N LEU A 75 -0.71 -18.11 -1.41
CA LEU A 75 -1.71 -17.88 -2.45
C LEU A 75 -2.04 -19.17 -3.21
N LYS A 76 -3.33 -19.33 -3.53
CA LYS A 76 -3.77 -20.31 -4.52
C LYS A 76 -3.43 -19.77 -5.91
N LEU A 77 -2.52 -20.45 -6.59
CA LEU A 77 -2.06 -20.04 -7.91
C LEU A 77 -2.90 -20.69 -9.02
N PRO A 78 -3.08 -19.99 -10.17
CA PRO A 78 -3.61 -20.61 -11.38
C PRO A 78 -2.72 -21.75 -11.85
N PRO A 79 -3.29 -22.81 -12.46
CA PRO A 79 -2.52 -24.00 -12.87
C PRO A 79 -1.38 -23.71 -13.86
N GLU A 80 -1.52 -22.66 -14.66
CA GLU A 80 -0.58 -22.25 -15.71
C GLU A 80 0.61 -21.41 -15.19
N GLN A 81 0.63 -21.06 -13.88
CA GLN A 81 1.67 -20.21 -13.31
C GLN A 81 2.49 -20.95 -12.26
N THR A 82 3.81 -20.86 -12.35
CA THR A 82 4.71 -21.38 -11.32
C THR A 82 5.01 -20.33 -10.26
N ARG A 83 5.29 -20.77 -9.02
CA ARG A 83 5.68 -19.85 -7.94
C ARG A 83 6.97 -19.11 -8.27
N GLU A 84 7.93 -19.81 -8.85
CA GLU A 84 9.23 -19.28 -9.21
C GLU A 84 9.10 -18.13 -10.22
N ALA A 85 8.28 -18.30 -11.25
CA ALA A 85 8.02 -17.24 -12.24
C ALA A 85 7.32 -16.02 -11.63
N LEU A 86 6.39 -16.25 -10.70
CA LEU A 86 5.70 -15.17 -10.00
C LEU A 86 6.62 -14.43 -9.01
N ILE A 87 7.48 -15.14 -8.29
CA ILE A 87 8.48 -14.55 -7.40
C ILE A 87 9.43 -13.67 -8.21
N GLU A 88 9.93 -14.16 -9.33
CA GLU A 88 10.83 -13.40 -10.20
C GLU A 88 10.14 -12.16 -10.78
N SER A 89 8.93 -12.32 -11.31
CA SER A 89 8.12 -11.19 -11.81
C SER A 89 7.83 -10.15 -10.72
N PHE A 90 7.60 -10.58 -9.48
CA PHE A 90 7.41 -9.70 -8.34
C PHE A 90 8.66 -8.88 -8.04
N ARG A 91 9.83 -9.52 -7.98
CA ARG A 91 11.13 -8.86 -7.74
C ARG A 91 11.47 -7.79 -8.77
N GLN A 92 11.06 -8.01 -10.02
CA GLN A 92 11.28 -7.06 -11.11
C GLN A 92 10.37 -5.82 -11.02
N ARG A 93 9.24 -5.91 -10.33
CA ARG A 93 8.21 -4.86 -10.29
C ARG A 93 8.04 -4.19 -8.95
N VAL A 94 8.50 -4.83 -7.87
CA VAL A 94 8.27 -4.41 -6.49
C VAL A 94 9.59 -4.35 -5.76
N THR A 95 9.74 -3.36 -4.91
CA THR A 95 10.87 -3.21 -4.00
C THR A 95 10.40 -2.81 -2.60
N SER A 96 11.32 -2.74 -1.66
CA SER A 96 11.05 -2.33 -0.27
C SER A 96 12.12 -1.37 0.24
N ALA A 97 11.82 -0.67 1.33
CA ALA A 97 12.77 0.23 1.98
C ALA A 97 14.07 -0.49 2.38
N GLN A 98 13.95 -1.70 2.92
CA GLN A 98 15.11 -2.50 3.30
C GLN A 98 16.00 -2.83 2.09
N GLU A 99 15.40 -3.17 0.96
CA GLU A 99 16.16 -3.50 -0.25
C GLU A 99 16.86 -2.26 -0.82
N VAL A 100 16.15 -1.13 -0.90
CA VAL A 100 16.69 0.13 -1.43
C VAL A 100 17.80 0.69 -0.56
N LEU A 101 17.67 0.61 0.77
CA LEU A 101 18.63 1.17 1.73
C LEU A 101 19.73 0.19 2.15
N GLY A 102 19.61 -1.10 1.80
CA GLY A 102 20.55 -2.15 2.20
C GLY A 102 20.54 -2.44 3.71
N ARG A 103 19.52 -1.99 4.45
CA ARG A 103 19.38 -2.18 5.90
C ARG A 103 17.91 -2.28 6.32
N PRO A 104 17.61 -2.93 7.45
CA PRO A 104 16.26 -2.90 8.02
C PRO A 104 15.79 -1.46 8.33
N VAL A 105 14.50 -1.23 8.13
CA VAL A 105 13.79 0.00 8.49
C VAL A 105 12.67 -0.35 9.47
N SER A 106 12.68 0.28 10.64
CA SER A 106 11.63 0.06 11.63
C SER A 106 10.36 0.83 11.28
N PHE A 107 9.21 0.36 11.79
CA PHE A 107 7.95 1.08 11.66
C PHE A 107 8.05 2.51 12.24
N ALA A 108 8.68 2.67 13.41
CA ALA A 108 8.82 3.98 14.04
C ALA A 108 9.67 4.95 13.21
N GLU A 109 10.76 4.46 12.60
CA GLU A 109 11.58 5.26 11.69
C GLU A 109 10.79 5.69 10.45
N ALA A 110 10.05 4.76 9.84
CA ALA A 110 9.21 5.06 8.69
C ALA A 110 8.08 6.04 9.03
N ALA A 111 7.39 5.84 10.16
CA ALA A 111 6.32 6.71 10.62
C ALA A 111 6.81 8.14 10.85
N LYS A 112 7.95 8.30 11.54
CA LYS A 112 8.58 9.62 11.76
C LYS A 112 8.88 10.31 10.42
N ALA A 113 9.57 9.64 9.52
CA ALA A 113 9.92 10.21 8.22
C ALA A 113 8.70 10.55 7.35
N MET A 114 7.63 9.77 7.44
CA MET A 114 6.38 10.08 6.74
C MET A 114 5.67 11.28 7.37
N THR A 115 5.61 11.39 8.69
CA THR A 115 5.05 12.54 9.40
C THR A 115 5.76 13.83 9.00
N GLU A 116 7.09 13.84 9.05
CA GLU A 116 7.90 14.98 8.62
C GLU A 116 7.67 15.32 7.13
N GLY A 117 7.62 14.30 6.28
CA GLY A 117 7.38 14.46 4.84
C GLY A 117 5.99 15.02 4.53
N PHE A 118 4.94 14.57 5.21
CA PHE A 118 3.58 15.09 5.04
C PHE A 118 3.46 16.51 5.56
N ALA A 119 4.00 16.81 6.75
CA ALA A 119 4.00 18.17 7.31
C ALA A 119 4.65 19.16 6.34
N ALA A 120 5.82 18.82 5.80
CA ALA A 120 6.54 19.65 4.86
C ALA A 120 5.81 19.82 3.52
N ALA A 121 5.30 18.72 2.94
CA ALA A 121 4.65 18.74 1.63
C ALA A 121 3.30 19.46 1.65
N LEU A 122 2.51 19.28 2.69
CA LEU A 122 1.19 19.88 2.85
C LEU A 122 1.25 21.26 3.52
N ARG A 123 2.40 21.66 4.05
CA ARG A 123 2.62 22.89 4.83
C ARG A 123 1.65 23.00 6.00
N VAL A 124 1.52 21.91 6.75
CA VAL A 124 0.66 21.82 7.93
C VAL A 124 1.49 21.42 9.15
N GLU A 125 1.01 21.79 10.32
CA GLU A 125 1.49 21.26 11.58
C GLU A 125 0.69 20.00 11.92
N LEU A 126 1.39 18.92 12.23
CA LEU A 126 0.77 17.65 12.67
C LEU A 126 0.93 17.54 14.16
N ALA A 127 -0.18 17.40 14.87
CA ALA A 127 -0.22 17.16 16.31
C ALA A 127 -0.58 15.71 16.59
N GLU A 128 0.06 15.12 17.59
CA GLU A 128 -0.34 13.81 18.09
C GLU A 128 -1.68 13.93 18.82
N GLY A 129 -2.59 12.99 18.55
CA GLY A 129 -3.92 12.96 19.13
C GLY A 129 -4.38 11.54 19.43
N ALA A 130 -5.47 11.43 20.17
CA ALA A 130 -6.17 10.18 20.45
C ALA A 130 -7.58 10.22 19.85
N LEU A 131 -8.15 9.05 19.62
CA LEU A 131 -9.55 8.93 19.23
C LEU A 131 -10.44 9.42 20.35
N THR A 132 -11.52 10.13 20.01
CA THR A 132 -12.56 10.51 20.95
C THR A 132 -13.38 9.30 21.38
N SER A 133 -14.08 9.39 22.51
CA SER A 133 -14.98 8.33 22.97
C SER A 133 -16.09 8.01 21.94
N GLU A 134 -16.55 9.01 21.20
CA GLU A 134 -17.55 8.83 20.15
C GLU A 134 -16.99 8.06 18.95
N GLU A 135 -15.77 8.37 18.52
CA GLU A 135 -15.08 7.64 17.44
C GLU A 135 -14.80 6.19 17.83
N ILE A 136 -14.40 5.93 19.09
CA ILE A 136 -14.22 4.57 19.62
C ILE A 136 -15.53 3.81 19.59
N SER A 137 -16.60 4.38 20.15
CA SER A 137 -17.93 3.76 20.16
C SER A 137 -18.46 3.48 18.75
N GLN A 138 -18.21 4.38 17.81
CA GLN A 138 -18.57 4.19 16.41
C GLN A 138 -17.78 3.04 15.77
N ALA A 139 -16.48 2.94 16.07
CA ALA A 139 -15.63 1.85 15.56
C ALA A 139 -16.08 0.49 16.08
N GLU A 140 -16.38 0.38 17.37
CA GLU A 140 -16.90 -0.84 18.01
C GLU A 140 -18.25 -1.27 17.40
N ARG A 141 -19.15 -0.31 17.18
CA ARG A 141 -20.44 -0.58 16.52
C ARG A 141 -20.22 -1.09 15.09
N LEU A 142 -19.38 -0.45 14.31
CA LEU A 142 -19.06 -0.88 12.95
C LEU A 142 -18.39 -2.26 12.91
N GLN A 143 -17.55 -2.56 13.88
CA GLN A 143 -16.96 -3.89 14.03
C GLN A 143 -18.05 -4.94 14.28
N ALA A 144 -18.94 -4.71 15.22
CA ALA A 144 -20.00 -5.67 15.58
C ALA A 144 -21.05 -5.84 14.48
N GLU A 145 -21.59 -4.75 13.95
CA GLU A 145 -22.76 -4.78 13.07
C GLU A 145 -22.42 -5.02 11.60
N LYS A 146 -21.24 -4.58 11.16
CA LYS A 146 -20.83 -4.62 9.74
C LYS A 146 -19.66 -5.54 9.50
N TYR A 147 -18.46 -5.16 9.96
CA TYR A 147 -17.22 -5.83 9.56
C TYR A 147 -17.02 -7.21 10.20
N GLY A 148 -17.63 -7.47 11.36
CA GLY A 148 -17.67 -8.80 11.98
C GLY A 148 -18.79 -9.71 11.46
N SER A 149 -19.70 -9.20 10.62
CA SER A 149 -20.85 -9.98 10.16
C SER A 149 -20.51 -10.94 9.02
N PRO A 150 -21.17 -12.14 8.97
CA PRO A 150 -21.04 -13.05 7.83
C PRO A 150 -21.43 -12.41 6.49
N ASN A 151 -22.45 -11.56 6.49
CA ASN A 151 -22.92 -10.85 5.30
C ASN A 151 -21.85 -9.93 4.70
N TRP A 152 -20.95 -9.38 5.51
CA TRP A 152 -19.84 -8.61 5.04
C TRP A 152 -18.69 -9.50 4.57
N ASN A 153 -18.31 -10.49 5.39
CA ASN A 153 -17.11 -11.28 5.18
C ASN A 153 -17.23 -12.31 4.04
N TYR A 154 -18.44 -12.80 3.79
CA TYR A 154 -18.69 -13.84 2.76
C TYR A 154 -19.45 -13.31 1.54
N ARG A 155 -19.65 -12.01 1.41
CA ARG A 155 -20.23 -11.43 0.20
C ARG A 155 -19.23 -11.58 -0.95
N ARG A 156 -19.68 -12.10 -2.07
CA ARG A 156 -18.95 -12.24 -3.32
C ARG A 156 -19.60 -11.42 -4.41
#